data_374caac1a9539a5e602be06daa220eb7
#
_entry.id   374caac1a9539a5e602be06daa220eb7
#
_cell.length_a   1.000
_cell.length_b   1.000
_cell.length_c   1.000
_cell.angle_alpha   90.00
_cell.angle_beta   90.00
_cell.angle_gamma   90.00
#
_symmetry.space_group_name_H-M   'P 1'
#
loop_
_entity.id
_entity.type
_entity.pdbx_description
1 polymer ?
#
loop_
_entity_poly.entity_id
_entity_poly.type
_entity_poly.pdbx_seq_one_letter_code
_entity_poly.pdbx_strand_id
1 'polypeptide(L)'
;MSLQILLVDDEPAIKIGFRQLTDWSKTPYTLCGTAGNGKEALAYLEKNPVDIIITDLKMSVMDGIGLIHALKQNNSEIPIIVLSSYSDFELVREALTAGAADYILKANISADSLIAHLDK
;
A
#
# COMPACT_ATOMS: atom_id res chain seq x y z
N MET A 1 -18.99 4.78 -7.99
CA MET A 1 -18.10 5.22 -6.88
C MET A 1 -16.74 4.56 -7.03
N SER A 2 -15.67 5.32 -6.85
CA SER A 2 -14.34 4.75 -6.91
C SER A 2 -13.85 4.39 -5.52
N LEU A 3 -13.02 3.33 -5.43
CA LEU A 3 -12.35 2.94 -4.21
C LEU A 3 -11.04 3.73 -4.10
N GLN A 4 -10.80 4.31 -2.94
CA GLN A 4 -9.67 5.20 -2.72
C GLN A 4 -8.44 4.42 -2.27
N ILE A 5 -7.34 4.56 -2.99
CA ILE A 5 -6.07 3.89 -2.68
C ILE A 5 -5.06 4.91 -2.18
N LEU A 6 -4.46 4.63 -1.02
CA LEU A 6 -3.31 5.37 -0.51
C LEU A 6 -2.04 4.55 -0.78
N LEU A 7 -1.10 5.16 -1.47
CA LEU A 7 0.22 4.54 -1.73
C LEU A 7 1.23 5.10 -0.73
N VAL A 8 1.90 4.20 0.00
CA VAL A 8 2.90 4.58 1.00
C VAL A 8 4.26 4.05 0.56
N ASP A 9 5.14 4.95 0.18
CA ASP A 9 6.49 4.60 -0.29
C ASP A 9 7.35 5.85 -0.21
N ASP A 10 8.62 5.70 0.17
CA ASP A 10 9.54 6.84 0.25
C ASP A 10 10.31 7.07 -1.06
N GLU A 11 10.12 6.23 -2.06
CA GLU A 11 10.79 6.36 -3.36
C GLU A 11 9.91 7.11 -4.36
N PRO A 12 10.33 8.30 -4.84
CA PRO A 12 9.54 9.05 -5.83
C PRO A 12 9.29 8.28 -7.12
N ALA A 13 10.25 7.45 -7.55
CA ALA A 13 10.11 6.65 -8.78
C ALA A 13 8.93 5.67 -8.68
N ILE A 14 8.71 5.07 -7.52
CA ILE A 14 7.59 4.15 -7.30
C ILE A 14 6.26 4.90 -7.40
N LYS A 15 6.18 6.09 -6.79
CA LYS A 15 4.97 6.90 -6.83
C LYS A 15 4.60 7.30 -8.25
N ILE A 16 5.60 7.72 -9.03
CA ILE A 16 5.39 8.10 -10.44
C ILE A 16 4.97 6.87 -11.25
N GLY A 17 5.65 5.75 -11.03
CA GLY A 17 5.35 4.50 -11.74
C GLY A 17 3.92 4.04 -11.52
N PHE A 18 3.42 4.14 -10.29
CA PHE A 18 2.04 3.78 -9.97
C PHE A 18 1.03 4.66 -10.69
N ARG A 19 1.28 5.98 -10.73
CA ARG A 19 0.38 6.90 -11.42
C ARG A 19 0.29 6.60 -12.92
N GLN A 20 1.39 6.14 -13.51
CA GLN A 20 1.50 5.89 -14.94
C GLN A 20 1.20 4.43 -15.34
N LEU A 21 0.97 3.56 -14.35
CA LEU A 21 0.81 2.13 -14.58
C LEU A 21 -0.40 1.82 -15.47
N THR A 22 -1.46 2.55 -15.30
CA THR A 22 -2.70 2.40 -16.06
C THR A 22 -3.45 3.72 -16.05
N ASP A 23 -4.49 3.80 -16.88
CA ASP A 23 -5.45 4.92 -16.81
C ASP A 23 -6.44 4.61 -15.68
N TRP A 24 -6.16 5.14 -14.51
CA TRP A 24 -6.95 4.89 -13.31
C TRP A 24 -8.41 5.31 -13.47
N SER A 25 -8.69 6.30 -14.35
CA SER A 25 -10.06 6.74 -14.60
C SER A 25 -10.93 5.66 -15.23
N LYS A 26 -10.31 4.66 -15.85
CA LYS A 26 -11.01 3.52 -16.47
C LYS A 26 -11.13 2.32 -15.54
N THR A 27 -10.76 2.47 -14.27
CA THR A 27 -10.84 1.42 -13.27
C THR A 27 -11.79 1.85 -12.16
N PRO A 28 -12.24 0.90 -11.30
CA PRO A 28 -13.02 1.29 -10.12
C PRO A 28 -12.17 1.89 -9.00
N TYR A 29 -10.89 2.18 -9.25
CA TYR A 29 -9.94 2.64 -8.23
C TYR A 29 -9.44 4.04 -8.54
N THR A 30 -9.14 4.79 -7.47
CA THR A 30 -8.54 6.12 -7.57
C THR A 30 -7.32 6.17 -6.63
N LEU A 31 -6.17 6.58 -7.16
CA LEU A 31 -5.01 6.89 -6.32
C LEU A 31 -5.27 8.23 -5.66
N CYS A 32 -5.80 8.21 -4.43
CA CYS A 32 -6.24 9.43 -3.76
C CYS A 32 -5.08 10.23 -3.16
N GLY A 33 -3.95 9.58 -2.89
CA GLY A 33 -2.81 10.26 -2.33
C GLY A 33 -1.60 9.36 -2.16
N THR A 34 -0.50 9.96 -1.72
CA THR A 34 0.73 9.23 -1.39
C THR A 34 1.27 9.72 -0.05
N ALA A 35 1.98 8.84 0.64
CA ALA A 35 2.67 9.15 1.87
C ALA A 35 4.09 8.58 1.80
N GLY A 36 5.05 9.23 2.44
CA GLY A 36 6.45 8.81 2.39
C GLY A 36 6.85 7.79 3.44
N ASN A 37 6.03 7.58 4.45
CA ASN A 37 6.28 6.59 5.50
C ASN A 37 4.97 6.31 6.26
N GLY A 38 5.04 5.39 7.21
CA GLY A 38 3.85 4.98 7.97
C GLY A 38 3.26 6.10 8.81
N LYS A 39 4.10 6.98 9.36
CA LYS A 39 3.62 8.09 10.17
C LYS A 39 2.81 9.09 9.34
N GLU A 40 3.32 9.43 8.15
CA GLU A 40 2.58 10.29 7.21
C GLU A 40 1.28 9.63 6.76
N ALA A 41 1.29 8.32 6.57
CA ALA A 41 0.09 7.58 6.20
C ALA A 41 -0.98 7.69 7.27
N LEU A 42 -0.60 7.52 8.54
CA LEU A 42 -1.54 7.65 9.66
C LEU A 42 -2.15 9.06 9.73
N ALA A 43 -1.31 10.09 9.51
CA ALA A 43 -1.80 11.47 9.48
C ALA A 43 -2.78 11.69 8.34
N TYR A 44 -2.51 11.13 7.17
CA TYR A 44 -3.40 11.22 6.02
C TYR A 44 -4.77 10.59 6.32
N LEU A 45 -4.75 9.42 6.97
CA LEU A 45 -5.97 8.68 7.29
C LEU A 45 -6.88 9.41 8.28
N GLU A 46 -6.31 10.29 9.11
CA GLU A 46 -7.11 11.08 10.04
C GLU A 46 -8.04 12.08 9.33
N LYS A 47 -7.67 12.49 8.11
CA LYS A 47 -8.36 13.55 7.39
C LYS A 47 -9.02 13.11 6.09
N ASN A 48 -8.74 11.89 5.64
CA ASN A 48 -9.18 11.44 4.31
C ASN A 48 -9.66 10.00 4.36
N PRO A 49 -10.78 9.70 3.71
CA PRO A 49 -11.24 8.29 3.62
C PRO A 49 -10.34 7.52 2.66
N VAL A 50 -9.97 6.31 3.05
CA VAL A 50 -9.15 5.40 2.24
C VAL A 50 -9.76 4.00 2.32
N ASP A 51 -9.86 3.35 1.17
CA ASP A 51 -10.44 2.01 1.08
C ASP A 51 -9.38 0.91 1.05
N ILE A 52 -8.19 1.20 0.49
CA ILE A 52 -7.11 0.23 0.37
C ILE A 52 -5.79 0.96 0.58
N ILE A 53 -4.87 0.34 1.32
CA ILE A 53 -3.51 0.86 1.50
C ILE A 53 -2.54 -0.07 0.78
N ILE A 54 -1.67 0.50 -0.05
CA ILE A 54 -0.54 -0.21 -0.65
C ILE A 54 0.71 0.42 -0.06
N THR A 55 1.53 -0.36 0.64
CA THR A 55 2.70 0.16 1.34
C THR A 55 3.96 -0.63 1.06
N ASP A 56 5.08 0.08 0.92
CA ASP A 56 6.40 -0.54 0.97
C ASP A 56 6.66 -1.05 2.40
N LEU A 57 7.55 -2.01 2.52
CA LEU A 57 7.95 -2.57 3.81
C LEU A 57 9.06 -1.76 4.47
N LYS A 58 10.02 -1.26 3.69
CA LYS A 58 11.20 -0.57 4.21
C LYS A 58 11.10 0.93 3.98
N MET A 59 10.86 1.68 5.04
CA MET A 59 10.77 3.14 4.98
C MET A 59 11.37 3.70 6.27
N SER A 60 11.82 4.95 6.21
CA SER A 60 12.29 5.65 7.40
C SER A 60 11.12 6.08 8.29
N VAL A 61 11.41 6.44 9.53
CA VAL A 61 10.48 6.93 10.56
C VAL A 61 9.53 5.82 11.04
N MET A 62 8.66 5.34 10.17
CA MET A 62 7.79 4.19 10.46
C MET A 62 7.68 3.36 9.19
N ASP A 63 8.09 2.10 9.26
CA ASP A 63 8.06 1.19 8.12
C ASP A 63 6.67 0.57 7.92
N GLY A 64 6.54 -0.27 6.89
CA GLY A 64 5.26 -0.89 6.56
C GLY A 64 4.71 -1.78 7.67
N ILE A 65 5.58 -2.52 8.35
CA ILE A 65 5.15 -3.39 9.45
C ILE A 65 4.66 -2.55 10.63
N GLY A 66 5.36 -1.46 10.95
CA GLY A 66 4.92 -0.52 11.98
C GLY A 66 3.56 0.08 11.66
N LEU A 67 3.34 0.42 10.39
CA LEU A 67 2.04 0.92 9.94
C LEU A 67 0.93 -0.12 10.14
N ILE A 68 1.20 -1.39 9.78
CA ILE A 68 0.22 -2.47 9.97
C ILE A 68 -0.15 -2.61 11.44
N HIS A 69 0.85 -2.64 12.32
CA HIS A 69 0.60 -2.75 13.77
C HIS A 69 -0.23 -1.59 14.30
N ALA A 70 0.10 -0.36 13.88
CA ALA A 70 -0.64 0.82 14.32
C ALA A 70 -2.11 0.76 13.89
N LEU A 71 -2.37 0.34 12.64
CA LEU A 71 -3.73 0.22 12.14
C LEU A 71 -4.52 -0.86 12.86
N LYS A 72 -3.89 -2.00 13.14
CA LYS A 72 -4.56 -3.08 13.86
C LYS A 72 -4.88 -2.70 15.31
N GLN A 73 -4.00 -1.95 15.96
CA GLN A 73 -4.26 -1.44 17.31
C GLN A 73 -5.46 -0.49 17.33
N ASN A 74 -5.72 0.21 16.24
CA ASN A 74 -6.85 1.13 16.12
C ASN A 74 -8.09 0.43 15.56
N ASN A 75 -8.09 -0.89 15.47
CA ASN A 75 -9.20 -1.70 14.95
C ASN A 75 -9.59 -1.34 13.52
N SER A 76 -8.62 -0.88 12.72
CA SER A 76 -8.86 -0.57 11.32
C SER A 76 -9.12 -1.85 10.52
N GLU A 77 -10.10 -1.81 9.64
CA GLU A 77 -10.42 -2.91 8.73
C GLU A 77 -9.95 -2.65 7.30
N ILE A 78 -9.21 -1.55 7.08
CA ILE A 78 -8.71 -1.22 5.75
C ILE A 78 -7.72 -2.30 5.31
N PRO A 79 -7.95 -2.96 4.15
CA PRO A 79 -7.00 -3.95 3.66
C PRO A 79 -5.69 -3.31 3.27
N ILE A 80 -4.59 -4.00 3.59
CA ILE A 80 -3.24 -3.53 3.36
C ILE A 80 -2.53 -4.52 2.45
N ILE A 81 -2.02 -4.02 1.31
CA ILE A 81 -1.21 -4.81 0.38
C ILE A 81 0.22 -4.29 0.50
N VAL A 82 1.18 -5.18 0.73
CA VAL A 82 2.58 -4.77 0.87
C VAL A 82 3.34 -4.96 -0.43
N LEU A 83 4.23 -4.02 -0.72
CA LEU A 83 5.17 -4.11 -1.83
C LEU A 83 6.50 -4.63 -1.31
N SER A 84 7.09 -5.58 -2.00
CA SER A 84 8.33 -6.20 -1.54
C SER A 84 9.31 -6.44 -2.68
N SER A 85 10.60 -6.55 -2.32
CA SER A 85 11.62 -7.08 -3.22
C SER A 85 11.83 -8.57 -2.91
N TYR A 86 12.58 -9.27 -3.76
CA TYR A 86 12.87 -10.68 -3.52
C TYR A 86 13.61 -10.94 -2.22
N SER A 87 14.40 -9.96 -1.76
CA SER A 87 15.16 -10.09 -0.51
C SER A 87 14.33 -9.89 0.74
N ASP A 88 13.07 -9.49 0.61
CA ASP A 88 12.21 -9.14 1.74
C ASP A 88 11.38 -10.32 2.27
N PHE A 89 11.75 -11.55 1.96
CA PHE A 89 10.97 -12.75 2.29
C PHE A 89 10.51 -12.79 3.76
N GLU A 90 11.44 -12.55 4.69
CA GLU A 90 11.10 -12.58 6.11
C GLU A 90 10.16 -11.44 6.50
N LEU A 91 10.36 -10.26 5.91
CA LEU A 91 9.50 -9.10 6.18
C LEU A 91 8.08 -9.31 5.63
N VAL A 92 7.95 -9.93 4.46
CA VAL A 92 6.64 -10.26 3.89
C VAL A 92 5.89 -11.20 4.82
N ARG A 93 6.57 -12.23 5.31
CA ARG A 93 6.00 -13.21 6.24
C ARG A 93 5.53 -12.52 7.52
N GLU A 94 6.36 -11.65 8.07
CA GLU A 94 6.02 -10.88 9.27
C GLU A 94 4.81 -9.96 9.02
N ALA A 95 4.77 -9.30 7.85
CA ALA A 95 3.66 -8.43 7.49
C ALA A 95 2.35 -9.19 7.38
N LEU A 96 2.35 -10.35 6.74
CA LEU A 96 1.15 -11.17 6.62
C LEU A 96 0.67 -11.66 7.98
N THR A 97 1.61 -12.06 8.85
CA THR A 97 1.28 -12.46 10.22
C THR A 97 0.69 -11.31 11.01
N ALA A 98 1.19 -10.09 10.79
CA ALA A 98 0.68 -8.89 11.47
C ALA A 98 -0.69 -8.45 10.96
N GLY A 99 -1.13 -8.93 9.80
CA GLY A 99 -2.47 -8.64 9.31
C GLY A 99 -2.57 -8.05 7.91
N ALA A 100 -1.47 -8.01 7.14
CA ALA A 100 -1.55 -7.61 5.75
C ALA A 100 -2.42 -8.59 4.96
N ALA A 101 -3.19 -8.08 4.02
CA ALA A 101 -4.11 -8.91 3.25
C ALA A 101 -3.40 -9.66 2.11
N ASP A 102 -2.34 -9.07 1.55
CA ASP A 102 -1.65 -9.65 0.41
C ASP A 102 -0.30 -8.96 0.21
N TYR A 103 0.50 -9.44 -0.73
CA TYR A 103 1.75 -8.80 -1.11
C TYR A 103 1.95 -8.86 -2.61
N ILE A 104 2.76 -7.93 -3.14
CA ILE A 104 3.13 -7.88 -4.55
C ILE A 104 4.63 -7.64 -4.64
N LEU A 105 5.32 -8.44 -5.46
CA LEU A 105 6.74 -8.20 -5.75
C LEU A 105 6.88 -6.98 -6.65
N LYS A 106 7.71 -6.03 -6.29
CA LYS A 106 7.92 -4.80 -7.06
C LYS A 106 8.34 -5.09 -8.49
N ALA A 107 9.15 -6.13 -8.71
CA ALA A 107 9.63 -6.49 -10.03
C ALA A 107 8.53 -7.01 -10.95
N ASN A 108 7.41 -7.46 -10.40
CA ASN A 108 6.31 -8.07 -11.15
C ASN A 108 5.09 -7.16 -11.26
N ILE A 109 5.21 -5.89 -10.91
CA ILE A 109 4.08 -4.97 -10.98
C ILE A 109 3.73 -4.69 -12.43
N SER A 110 2.48 -4.94 -12.79
CA SER A 110 1.88 -4.53 -14.05
C SER A 110 0.46 -4.08 -13.75
N ALA A 111 -0.17 -3.40 -14.71
CA ALA A 111 -1.56 -2.99 -14.54
C ALA A 111 -2.45 -4.20 -14.24
N ASP A 112 -2.29 -5.28 -15.00
CA ASP A 112 -3.13 -6.46 -14.84
C ASP A 112 -2.91 -7.16 -13.51
N SER A 113 -1.66 -7.32 -13.06
CA SER A 113 -1.38 -7.99 -11.80
C SER A 113 -1.85 -7.17 -10.61
N LEU A 114 -1.68 -5.84 -10.66
CA LEU A 114 -2.14 -4.97 -9.59
C LEU A 114 -3.65 -5.00 -9.47
N ILE A 115 -4.37 -4.85 -10.57
CA ILE A 115 -5.84 -4.89 -10.57
C ILE A 115 -6.34 -6.24 -10.05
N ALA A 116 -5.69 -7.35 -10.45
CA ALA A 116 -6.07 -8.67 -9.96
C ALA A 116 -5.95 -8.78 -8.43
N HIS A 117 -4.90 -8.21 -7.84
CA HIS A 117 -4.76 -8.18 -6.37
C HIS A 117 -5.80 -7.28 -5.71
N LEU A 118 -6.09 -6.14 -6.32
CA LEU A 118 -7.08 -5.21 -5.78
C LEU A 118 -8.50 -5.78 -5.80
N ASP A 119 -8.82 -6.58 -6.81
CA ASP A 119 -10.17 -7.14 -7.00
C ASP A 119 -10.50 -8.30 -6.07
N LYS A 120 -9.54 -8.77 -5.28
CA LYS A 120 -9.80 -9.88 -4.34
C LYS A 120 -10.61 -9.46 -3.14
#